data_f35b4b117375756f34a373b337a1c11a
#
_entry.id   f35b4b117375756f34a373b337a1c11a
#
_cell.length_a   1.000
_cell.length_b   1.000
_cell.length_c   1.000
_cell.angle_alpha   90.00
_cell.angle_beta   90.00
_cell.angle_gamma   90.00
#
_symmetry.space_group_name_H-M   'P 1'
#
loop_
_entity.id
_entity.type
_entity.pdbx_description
1 polymer ?
#
loop_
_entity_poly.entity_id
_entity_poly.type
_entity_poly.pdbx_seq_one_letter_code
_entity_poly.pdbx_strand_id
1 'polypeptide(L)'
;MKKIVIFGATGNIGAYLVDYCYQHVNKKQYEIVAVGRKQTDYFENVYKDGAVSYVRVDICKTEDFEKLPTEDVYAVINAAGLLPAYLKEYDPFAYVETNINGALRILEYARKNGADRALYTQTWAEQAGYWGKEEVLSPEMPRKLLYTGDHAFYAITKSMIVDTMEHYKQEYGLKNFVFRLPNVYLYHPEKYYYVDCVKKPIAYRYMIDRASNGEDIEMWGNPNAFKDILYIKDLCQMMYKALFANVNGGIYNAGTGVKTTLREQIEGMIEVFSPAGHKSKIIEKPEGAGFTSFVMNIENAKKDLGYKPEYTYIKYLEDYKKEQELGRFNDLWRK
;
A
#
# COMPACT_ATOMS: atom_id res chain seq x y z
N MET A 1 22.29 1.57 17.26
CA MET A 1 21.02 2.30 16.95
C MET A 1 19.95 1.26 16.62
N LYS A 2 18.72 1.51 17.04
CA LYS A 2 17.60 0.62 16.74
C LYS A 2 17.29 0.63 15.24
N LYS A 3 17.10 -0.53 14.64
CA LYS A 3 16.87 -0.69 13.20
C LYS A 3 15.41 -0.92 12.88
N ILE A 4 14.90 -0.16 11.91
CA ILE A 4 13.58 -0.36 11.30
C ILE A 4 13.83 -0.97 9.92
N VAL A 5 13.49 -2.25 9.77
CA VAL A 5 13.75 -3.02 8.54
C VAL A 5 12.50 -3.03 7.67
N ILE A 6 12.59 -2.49 6.45
CA ILE A 6 11.44 -2.32 5.54
C ILE A 6 11.63 -3.20 4.31
N PHE A 7 10.94 -4.35 4.26
CA PHE A 7 10.89 -5.23 3.09
C PHE A 7 9.94 -4.69 2.03
N GLY A 8 10.35 -4.81 0.77
CA GLY A 8 9.61 -4.24 -0.36
C GLY A 8 9.93 -2.76 -0.61
N ALA A 9 11.05 -2.27 -0.09
CA ALA A 9 11.47 -0.85 -0.19
C ALA A 9 11.59 -0.32 -1.62
N THR A 10 11.82 -1.19 -2.61
CA THR A 10 11.88 -0.81 -4.03
C THR A 10 10.52 -0.83 -4.73
N GLY A 11 9.45 -1.20 -4.03
CA GLY A 11 8.09 -1.22 -4.53
C GLY A 11 7.35 0.11 -4.29
N ASN A 12 6.11 0.18 -4.79
CA ASN A 12 5.27 1.38 -4.73
C ASN A 12 5.08 1.91 -3.29
N ILE A 13 4.63 1.05 -2.38
CA ILE A 13 4.38 1.44 -0.98
C ILE A 13 5.71 1.64 -0.24
N GLY A 14 6.65 0.70 -0.42
CA GLY A 14 7.91 0.69 0.32
C GLY A 14 8.78 1.92 0.08
N ALA A 15 8.87 2.42 -1.16
CA ALA A 15 9.65 3.61 -1.49
C ALA A 15 9.14 4.86 -0.74
N TYR A 16 7.83 5.10 -0.77
CA TYR A 16 7.21 6.20 -0.01
C TYR A 16 7.34 6.00 1.51
N LEU A 17 7.26 4.76 2.00
CA LEU A 17 7.37 4.48 3.42
C LEU A 17 8.80 4.70 3.95
N VAL A 18 9.83 4.30 3.18
CA VAL A 18 11.23 4.60 3.52
C VAL A 18 11.43 6.11 3.61
N ASP A 19 10.97 6.86 2.61
CA ASP A 19 11.08 8.32 2.59
C ASP A 19 10.33 8.97 3.76
N TYR A 20 9.11 8.53 4.03
CA TYR A 20 8.32 9.02 5.16
C TYR A 20 9.01 8.75 6.49
N CYS A 21 9.49 7.53 6.71
CA CYS A 21 10.24 7.18 7.91
C CYS A 21 11.52 8.03 8.04
N TYR A 22 12.28 8.20 6.96
CA TYR A 22 13.48 9.02 6.96
C TYR A 22 13.24 10.48 7.37
N GLN A 23 12.09 11.05 6.96
CA GLN A 23 11.72 12.43 7.29
C GLN A 23 11.26 12.60 8.75
N HIS A 24 10.74 11.53 9.40
CA HIS A 24 10.06 11.65 10.68
C HIS A 24 10.75 10.95 11.86
N VAL A 25 11.62 9.95 11.62
CA VAL A 25 12.32 9.26 12.71
C VAL A 25 13.38 10.13 13.36
N ASN A 26 13.61 9.89 14.64
CA ASN A 26 14.78 10.43 15.32
C ASN A 26 16.05 9.67 14.86
N LYS A 27 16.78 10.25 13.91
CA LYS A 27 17.97 9.65 13.29
C LYS A 27 19.15 9.40 14.25
N LYS A 28 19.11 9.94 15.47
CA LYS A 28 20.08 9.60 16.53
C LYS A 28 19.73 8.30 17.24
N GLN A 29 18.50 7.83 17.11
CA GLN A 29 17.99 6.63 17.79
C GLN A 29 17.68 5.49 16.83
N TYR A 30 17.28 5.82 15.59
CA TYR A 30 16.81 4.85 14.61
C TYR A 30 17.55 4.97 13.29
N GLU A 31 17.88 3.82 12.73
CA GLU A 31 18.36 3.62 11.36
C GLU A 31 17.28 2.88 10.56
N ILE A 32 17.14 3.21 9.28
CA ILE A 32 16.23 2.54 8.36
C ILE A 32 17.04 1.60 7.48
N VAL A 33 16.68 0.33 7.48
CA VAL A 33 17.25 -0.68 6.59
C VAL A 33 16.21 -0.96 5.49
N ALA A 34 16.43 -0.36 4.33
CA ALA A 34 15.60 -0.58 3.14
C ALA A 34 15.99 -1.94 2.51
N VAL A 35 14.99 -2.80 2.28
CA VAL A 35 15.23 -4.17 1.78
C VAL A 35 14.41 -4.42 0.53
N GLY A 36 15.05 -4.91 -0.53
CA GLY A 36 14.39 -5.24 -1.78
C GLY A 36 15.22 -6.15 -2.66
N ARG A 37 14.62 -6.75 -3.71
CA ARG A 37 15.31 -7.68 -4.61
C ARG A 37 16.07 -7.01 -5.77
N LYS A 38 15.74 -5.75 -6.06
CA LYS A 38 16.35 -5.01 -7.19
C LYS A 38 17.78 -4.61 -6.84
N GLN A 39 18.70 -4.75 -7.78
CA GLN A 39 20.02 -4.12 -7.66
C GLN A 39 19.85 -2.61 -7.89
N THR A 40 20.26 -1.79 -6.92
CA THR A 40 20.12 -0.33 -7.00
C THR A 40 21.06 0.34 -5.99
N ASP A 41 21.54 1.52 -6.34
CA ASP A 41 22.29 2.46 -5.51
C ASP A 41 21.44 3.70 -5.12
N TYR A 42 20.15 3.65 -5.44
CA TYR A 42 19.21 4.76 -5.23
C TYR A 42 19.24 5.28 -3.78
N PHE A 43 19.14 4.38 -2.80
CA PHE A 43 19.04 4.77 -1.40
C PHE A 43 20.32 5.46 -0.90
N GLU A 44 21.48 4.98 -1.30
CA GLU A 44 22.79 5.58 -0.97
C GLU A 44 22.95 6.95 -1.63
N ASN A 45 22.46 7.10 -2.87
CA ASN A 45 22.54 8.36 -3.62
C ASN A 45 21.58 9.43 -3.09
N VAL A 46 20.42 9.03 -2.57
CA VAL A 46 19.39 9.95 -2.08
C VAL A 46 19.60 10.30 -0.59
N TYR A 47 19.91 9.30 0.25
CA TYR A 47 20.01 9.48 1.71
C TYR A 47 21.47 9.51 2.17
N LYS A 48 22.20 10.57 1.81
CA LYS A 48 23.66 10.71 1.99
C LYS A 48 24.12 10.84 3.45
N ASP A 49 23.20 11.04 4.39
CA ASP A 49 23.51 11.15 5.83
C ASP A 49 23.69 9.79 6.54
N GLY A 50 23.55 8.69 5.80
CA GLY A 50 23.70 7.34 6.32
C GLY A 50 22.56 6.84 7.20
N ALA A 51 21.46 7.59 7.32
CA ALA A 51 20.30 7.18 8.10
C ALA A 51 19.45 6.10 7.41
N VAL A 52 19.68 5.85 6.12
CA VAL A 52 19.07 4.78 5.33
C VAL A 52 20.17 3.95 4.69
N SER A 53 20.20 2.66 4.99
CA SER A 53 21.02 1.67 4.29
C SER A 53 20.16 0.79 3.39
N TYR A 54 20.74 0.20 2.35
CA TYR A 54 20.04 -0.72 1.45
C TYR A 54 20.67 -2.11 1.47
N VAL A 55 19.83 -3.12 1.63
CA VAL A 55 20.26 -4.53 1.56
C VAL A 55 19.45 -5.25 0.47
N ARG A 56 20.15 -5.84 -0.49
CA ARG A 56 19.53 -6.64 -1.54
C ARG A 56 19.19 -8.04 -1.03
N VAL A 57 17.88 -8.31 -0.91
CA VAL A 57 17.34 -9.60 -0.46
C VAL A 57 16.17 -10.00 -1.36
N ASP A 58 16.20 -11.23 -1.85
CA ASP A 58 15.03 -11.91 -2.40
C ASP A 58 14.38 -12.72 -1.29
N ILE A 59 13.17 -12.34 -0.87
CA ILE A 59 12.46 -13.01 0.23
C ILE A 59 12.12 -14.48 -0.08
N CYS A 60 12.22 -14.90 -1.35
CA CYS A 60 12.08 -16.30 -1.76
C CYS A 60 13.34 -17.13 -1.50
N LYS A 61 14.47 -16.51 -1.11
CA LYS A 61 15.76 -17.15 -0.87
C LYS A 61 16.14 -17.05 0.60
N THR A 62 16.26 -18.20 1.27
CA THR A 62 16.60 -18.25 2.70
C THR A 62 18.00 -17.68 2.98
N GLU A 63 18.97 -17.98 2.11
CA GLU A 63 20.35 -17.52 2.21
C GLU A 63 20.52 -16.00 2.13
N ASP A 64 19.60 -15.32 1.46
CA ASP A 64 19.66 -13.87 1.35
C ASP A 64 19.43 -13.16 2.70
N PHE A 65 18.74 -13.82 3.64
CA PHE A 65 18.49 -13.27 4.99
C PHE A 65 19.75 -13.17 5.84
N GLU A 66 20.81 -13.91 5.53
CA GLU A 66 22.11 -13.81 6.19
C GLU A 66 22.80 -12.45 5.99
N LYS A 67 22.39 -11.68 4.97
CA LYS A 67 22.87 -10.32 4.67
C LYS A 67 22.27 -9.26 5.57
N LEU A 68 21.18 -9.58 6.26
CA LEU A 68 20.42 -8.63 7.10
C LEU A 68 21.08 -8.44 8.48
N PRO A 69 20.90 -7.28 9.11
CA PRO A 69 21.40 -7.07 10.46
C PRO A 69 20.72 -8.02 11.45
N THR A 70 21.50 -8.53 12.41
CA THR A 70 21.03 -9.45 13.46
C THR A 70 20.92 -8.79 14.84
N GLU A 71 21.43 -7.58 14.99
CA GLU A 71 21.42 -6.84 16.24
C GLU A 71 20.58 -5.55 16.15
N ASP A 72 20.00 -5.18 17.27
CA ASP A 72 19.21 -3.94 17.41
C ASP A 72 17.98 -3.86 16.49
N VAL A 73 17.44 -4.97 16.01
CA VAL A 73 16.24 -4.98 15.16
C VAL A 73 15.03 -4.60 16.01
N TYR A 74 14.57 -3.38 15.84
CA TYR A 74 13.43 -2.86 16.59
C TYR A 74 12.08 -3.24 15.97
N ALA A 75 11.95 -3.05 14.66
CA ALA A 75 10.71 -3.30 13.95
C ALA A 75 10.98 -3.84 12.55
N VAL A 76 10.09 -4.72 12.09
CA VAL A 76 10.12 -5.27 10.74
C VAL A 76 8.81 -4.93 10.04
N ILE A 77 8.91 -4.33 8.85
CA ILE A 77 7.75 -3.98 8.01
C ILE A 77 7.77 -4.83 6.76
N ASN A 78 6.71 -5.60 6.54
CA ASN A 78 6.53 -6.36 5.32
C ASN A 78 5.55 -5.65 4.37
N ALA A 79 6.09 -4.85 3.45
CA ALA A 79 5.39 -4.27 2.31
C ALA A 79 5.70 -5.01 0.99
N ALA A 80 6.40 -6.15 1.08
CA ALA A 80 6.66 -7.02 -0.06
C ALA A 80 5.48 -7.98 -0.30
N GLY A 81 5.28 -8.35 -1.55
CA GLY A 81 4.27 -9.33 -1.95
C GLY A 81 4.07 -9.36 -3.45
N LEU A 82 3.53 -10.47 -3.92
CA LEU A 82 3.11 -10.63 -5.31
C LEU A 82 1.61 -10.32 -5.41
N LEU A 83 1.25 -9.39 -6.31
CA LEU A 83 -0.10 -8.95 -6.56
C LEU A 83 -0.58 -9.43 -7.92
N PRO A 84 -1.89 -9.70 -8.12
CA PRO A 84 -2.46 -10.01 -9.44
C PRO A 84 -2.12 -8.95 -10.48
N ALA A 85 -2.10 -7.68 -10.08
CA ALA A 85 -1.79 -6.54 -10.92
C ALA A 85 -0.44 -6.60 -11.67
N TYR A 86 0.46 -7.50 -11.29
CA TYR A 86 1.78 -7.68 -11.92
C TYR A 86 1.92 -8.97 -12.72
N LEU A 87 0.90 -9.84 -12.70
CA LEU A 87 0.96 -11.16 -13.34
C LEU A 87 0.41 -11.11 -14.77
N LYS A 88 1.26 -11.54 -15.69
CA LYS A 88 0.90 -11.77 -17.11
C LYS A 88 0.27 -13.14 -17.31
N GLU A 89 0.57 -14.08 -16.44
CA GLU A 89 0.09 -15.45 -16.40
C GLU A 89 -0.25 -15.83 -14.95
N TYR A 90 -1.26 -16.67 -14.76
CA TYR A 90 -1.60 -17.16 -13.44
C TYR A 90 -0.57 -18.17 -12.96
N ASP A 91 0.09 -17.87 -11.85
CA ASP A 91 1.07 -18.75 -11.21
C ASP A 91 0.78 -18.87 -9.71
N PRO A 92 0.10 -19.94 -9.28
CA PRO A 92 -0.22 -20.17 -7.86
C PRO A 92 1.04 -20.44 -7.03
N PHE A 93 2.10 -21.04 -7.60
CA PHE A 93 3.33 -21.33 -6.88
C PHE A 93 4.11 -20.06 -6.56
N ALA A 94 4.12 -19.08 -7.48
CA ALA A 94 4.72 -17.79 -7.23
C ALA A 94 4.02 -17.04 -6.08
N TYR A 95 2.69 -17.15 -5.96
CA TYR A 95 1.95 -16.62 -4.81
C TYR A 95 2.36 -17.31 -3.50
N VAL A 96 2.42 -18.65 -3.49
CA VAL A 96 2.83 -19.40 -2.28
C VAL A 96 4.25 -19.02 -1.88
N GLU A 97 5.20 -19.05 -2.83
CA GLU A 97 6.58 -18.76 -2.53
C GLU A 97 6.80 -17.31 -2.03
N THR A 98 6.14 -16.35 -2.65
CA THR A 98 6.32 -14.94 -2.27
C THR A 98 5.48 -14.55 -1.05
N ASN A 99 4.17 -14.82 -1.09
CA ASN A 99 3.23 -14.29 -0.09
C ASN A 99 3.13 -15.15 1.17
N ILE A 100 3.47 -16.45 1.10
CA ILE A 100 3.48 -17.34 2.26
C ILE A 100 4.91 -17.57 2.71
N ASN A 101 5.75 -18.27 1.93
CA ASN A 101 7.09 -18.65 2.36
C ASN A 101 7.98 -17.43 2.59
N GLY A 102 7.96 -16.45 1.67
CA GLY A 102 8.69 -15.20 1.82
C GLY A 102 8.25 -14.39 3.05
N ALA A 103 6.94 -14.25 3.26
CA ALA A 103 6.42 -13.55 4.44
C ALA A 103 6.72 -14.29 5.75
N LEU A 104 6.70 -15.63 5.76
CA LEU A 104 7.09 -16.42 6.91
C LEU A 104 8.57 -16.25 7.25
N ARG A 105 9.47 -16.23 6.23
CA ARG A 105 10.91 -15.93 6.45
C ARG A 105 11.11 -14.56 7.10
N ILE A 106 10.32 -13.55 6.68
CA ILE A 106 10.34 -12.20 7.29
C ILE A 106 9.92 -12.26 8.76
N LEU A 107 8.85 -12.99 9.11
CA LEU A 107 8.40 -13.15 10.49
C LEU A 107 9.44 -13.91 11.34
N GLU A 108 10.04 -14.97 10.81
CA GLU A 108 11.12 -15.69 11.49
C GLU A 108 12.37 -14.82 11.68
N TYR A 109 12.71 -13.99 10.71
CA TYR A 109 13.77 -13.00 10.87
C TYR A 109 13.46 -12.03 12.01
N ALA A 110 12.23 -11.49 12.06
CA ALA A 110 11.80 -10.59 13.14
C ALA A 110 11.92 -11.27 14.51
N ARG A 111 11.36 -12.48 14.64
CA ARG A 111 11.39 -13.26 15.89
C ARG A 111 12.80 -13.60 16.35
N LYS A 112 13.63 -14.16 15.46
CA LYS A 112 14.99 -14.61 15.81
C LYS A 112 15.92 -13.47 16.23
N ASN A 113 15.67 -12.26 15.74
CA ASN A 113 16.49 -11.08 16.05
C ASN A 113 15.84 -10.14 17.08
N GLY A 114 14.83 -10.64 17.81
CA GLY A 114 14.25 -9.95 18.96
C GLY A 114 13.50 -8.66 18.62
N ALA A 115 12.91 -8.57 17.42
CA ALA A 115 12.11 -7.42 17.04
C ALA A 115 10.92 -7.24 18.01
N ASP A 116 10.66 -6.00 18.44
CA ASP A 116 9.50 -5.68 19.29
C ASP A 116 8.18 -5.84 18.53
N ARG A 117 8.19 -5.56 17.21
CA ARG A 117 6.98 -5.56 16.41
C ARG A 117 7.19 -5.90 14.94
N ALA A 118 6.14 -6.46 14.33
CA ALA A 118 6.02 -6.71 12.91
C ALA A 118 4.79 -5.99 12.33
N LEU A 119 4.96 -5.32 11.20
CA LEU A 119 3.92 -4.63 10.46
C LEU A 119 3.70 -5.33 9.12
N TYR A 120 2.44 -5.50 8.72
CA TYR A 120 2.09 -6.24 7.50
C TYR A 120 1.01 -5.56 6.69
N THR A 121 1.23 -5.45 5.38
CA THR A 121 0.23 -4.97 4.44
C THR A 121 -0.68 -6.13 4.01
N GLN A 122 -1.93 -6.12 4.41
CA GLN A 122 -2.98 -7.06 4.04
C GLN A 122 -3.88 -6.46 2.95
N THR A 123 -4.59 -7.30 2.22
CA THR A 123 -5.57 -6.85 1.23
C THR A 123 -6.98 -6.77 1.79
N TRP A 124 -7.76 -5.76 1.40
CA TRP A 124 -9.19 -5.69 1.69
C TRP A 124 -10.01 -6.79 0.99
N ALA A 125 -9.41 -7.47 -0.01
CA ALA A 125 -10.06 -8.60 -0.69
C ALA A 125 -10.36 -9.79 0.24
N GLU A 126 -9.80 -9.83 1.47
CA GLU A 126 -10.23 -10.80 2.47
C GLU A 126 -11.68 -10.57 2.96
N GLN A 127 -12.23 -9.38 2.69
CA GLN A 127 -13.62 -9.00 2.96
C GLN A 127 -14.48 -8.91 1.68
N ALA A 128 -14.02 -9.45 0.56
CA ALA A 128 -14.69 -9.32 -0.74
C ALA A 128 -16.13 -9.83 -0.76
N GLY A 129 -16.49 -10.78 0.10
CA GLY A 129 -17.87 -11.26 0.23
C GLY A 129 -18.87 -10.24 0.77
N TYR A 130 -18.41 -9.09 1.28
CA TYR A 130 -19.24 -7.95 1.70
C TYR A 130 -19.37 -6.88 0.62
N TRP A 131 -18.54 -6.90 -0.42
CA TRP A 131 -18.57 -5.88 -1.45
C TRP A 131 -19.93 -5.80 -2.15
N GLY A 132 -20.44 -4.57 -2.28
CA GLY A 132 -21.78 -4.30 -2.82
C GLY A 132 -22.95 -4.67 -1.91
N LYS A 133 -22.67 -5.13 -0.68
CA LYS A 133 -23.68 -5.46 0.34
C LYS A 133 -23.58 -4.55 1.56
N GLU A 134 -22.35 -4.19 1.92
CA GLU A 134 -22.03 -3.30 3.03
C GLU A 134 -21.27 -2.08 2.49
N GLU A 135 -21.74 -0.90 2.86
CA GLU A 135 -21.07 0.35 2.49
C GLU A 135 -19.87 0.65 3.39
N VAL A 136 -19.95 0.28 4.68
CA VAL A 136 -18.90 0.50 5.66
C VAL A 136 -18.23 -0.82 5.98
N LEU A 137 -16.93 -0.93 5.67
CA LEU A 137 -16.13 -2.09 6.02
C LEU A 137 -15.41 -1.85 7.35
N SER A 138 -15.72 -2.68 8.34
CA SER A 138 -15.12 -2.58 9.69
C SER A 138 -13.97 -3.57 9.86
N PRO A 139 -12.91 -3.22 10.64
CA PRO A 139 -11.82 -4.15 10.91
C PRO A 139 -12.27 -5.37 11.71
N GLU A 140 -13.34 -5.25 12.51
CA GLU A 140 -13.92 -6.32 13.32
C GLU A 140 -14.78 -7.31 12.51
N MET A 141 -15.18 -6.95 11.30
CA MET A 141 -15.95 -7.85 10.43
C MET A 141 -15.15 -9.13 10.14
N PRO A 142 -15.77 -10.31 10.30
CA PRO A 142 -15.12 -11.58 9.98
C PRO A 142 -14.59 -11.60 8.55
N ARG A 143 -13.53 -12.35 8.33
CA ARG A 143 -13.04 -12.63 6.97
C ARG A 143 -14.13 -13.30 6.14
N LYS A 144 -14.33 -12.82 4.92
CA LYS A 144 -15.32 -13.36 3.98
C LYS A 144 -14.73 -13.36 2.57
N LEU A 145 -13.90 -14.35 2.32
CA LEU A 145 -13.20 -14.52 1.05
C LEU A 145 -14.18 -14.87 -0.09
N LEU A 146 -13.86 -14.43 -1.28
CA LEU A 146 -14.37 -15.01 -2.52
C LEU A 146 -13.37 -16.09 -2.97
N TYR A 147 -13.88 -17.20 -3.49
CA TYR A 147 -13.07 -18.34 -3.94
C TYR A 147 -12.91 -18.39 -5.47
N THR A 148 -13.39 -17.38 -6.17
CA THR A 148 -13.29 -17.21 -7.63
C THR A 148 -12.84 -15.78 -7.96
N GLY A 149 -12.30 -15.60 -9.18
CA GLY A 149 -11.81 -14.30 -9.67
C GLY A 149 -10.35 -14.06 -9.36
N ASP A 150 -9.81 -13.03 -9.97
CA ASP A 150 -8.39 -12.68 -10.02
C ASP A 150 -7.73 -12.52 -8.65
N HIS A 151 -8.47 -11.99 -7.69
CA HIS A 151 -7.96 -11.72 -6.34
C HIS A 151 -8.16 -12.87 -5.33
N ALA A 152 -8.83 -13.97 -5.72
CA ALA A 152 -9.22 -15.03 -4.77
C ALA A 152 -8.00 -15.69 -4.13
N PHE A 153 -7.11 -16.26 -4.93
CA PHE A 153 -5.94 -16.96 -4.42
C PHE A 153 -4.93 -16.02 -3.73
N TYR A 154 -4.79 -14.81 -4.28
CA TYR A 154 -4.03 -13.75 -3.64
C TYR A 154 -4.53 -13.45 -2.21
N ALA A 155 -5.84 -13.23 -2.06
CA ALA A 155 -6.42 -12.96 -0.75
C ALA A 155 -6.25 -14.13 0.23
N ILE A 156 -6.37 -15.38 -0.23
CA ILE A 156 -6.13 -16.58 0.57
C ILE A 156 -4.70 -16.60 1.08
N THR A 157 -3.69 -16.44 0.20
CA THR A 157 -2.28 -16.47 0.58
C THR A 157 -1.90 -15.35 1.54
N LYS A 158 -2.45 -14.15 1.33
CA LYS A 158 -2.23 -13.01 2.24
C LYS A 158 -2.88 -13.23 3.61
N SER A 159 -4.07 -13.84 3.65
CA SER A 159 -4.80 -14.09 4.87
C SER A 159 -4.17 -15.16 5.77
N MET A 160 -3.48 -16.15 5.20
CA MET A 160 -2.73 -17.14 5.97
C MET A 160 -1.66 -16.46 6.84
N ILE A 161 -1.01 -15.43 6.35
CA ILE A 161 0.01 -14.70 7.12
C ILE A 161 -0.60 -13.94 8.30
N VAL A 162 -1.83 -13.44 8.18
CA VAL A 162 -2.53 -12.78 9.30
C VAL A 162 -2.72 -13.76 10.46
N ASP A 163 -3.17 -14.98 10.18
CA ASP A 163 -3.34 -16.02 11.20
C ASP A 163 -1.98 -16.45 11.79
N THR A 164 -0.96 -16.54 10.95
CA THR A 164 0.43 -16.81 11.38
C THR A 164 0.95 -15.71 12.30
N MET A 165 0.71 -14.44 11.98
CA MET A 165 1.10 -13.31 12.84
C MET A 165 0.42 -13.37 14.19
N GLU A 166 -0.86 -13.73 14.26
CA GLU A 166 -1.54 -13.90 15.55
C GLU A 166 -0.93 -15.02 16.38
N HIS A 167 -0.53 -16.15 15.77
CA HIS A 167 0.26 -17.18 16.43
C HIS A 167 1.57 -16.61 17.00
N TYR A 168 2.34 -15.86 16.20
CA TYR A 168 3.61 -15.26 16.64
C TYR A 168 3.44 -14.28 17.79
N LYS A 169 2.33 -13.56 17.83
CA LYS A 169 1.99 -12.67 18.92
C LYS A 169 1.71 -13.44 20.22
N GLN A 170 0.92 -14.49 20.14
CA GLN A 170 0.52 -15.29 21.32
C GLN A 170 1.67 -16.13 21.84
N GLU A 171 2.43 -16.77 20.97
CA GLU A 171 3.50 -17.71 21.33
C GLU A 171 4.81 -17.00 21.68
N TYR A 172 5.17 -15.94 20.97
CA TYR A 172 6.47 -15.29 21.10
C TYR A 172 6.42 -13.84 21.57
N GLY A 173 5.24 -13.27 21.79
CA GLY A 173 5.06 -11.89 22.23
C GLY A 173 5.40 -10.83 21.16
N LEU A 174 5.55 -11.22 19.89
CA LEU A 174 5.82 -10.31 18.80
C LEU A 174 4.57 -9.47 18.50
N LYS A 175 4.60 -8.17 18.79
CA LYS A 175 3.47 -7.28 18.51
C LYS A 175 3.19 -7.21 17.02
N ASN A 176 1.93 -7.42 16.59
CA ASN A 176 1.56 -7.41 15.19
C ASN A 176 0.58 -6.31 14.81
N PHE A 177 0.92 -5.60 13.74
CA PHE A 177 0.09 -4.56 13.16
C PHE A 177 -0.24 -4.94 11.71
N VAL A 178 -1.49 -5.25 11.45
CA VAL A 178 -1.98 -5.66 10.13
C VAL A 178 -2.78 -4.51 9.53
N PHE A 179 -2.38 -4.02 8.37
CA PHE A 179 -3.07 -2.94 7.65
C PHE A 179 -3.83 -3.51 6.47
N ARG A 180 -5.14 -3.47 6.53
CA ARG A 180 -6.03 -3.90 5.44
C ARG A 180 -6.16 -2.77 4.43
N LEU A 181 -5.54 -2.94 3.28
CA LEU A 181 -5.42 -1.92 2.26
C LEU A 181 -6.49 -2.06 1.18
N PRO A 182 -7.29 -1.02 0.91
CA PRO A 182 -8.00 -0.86 -0.36
C PRO A 182 -7.00 -0.46 -1.46
N ASN A 183 -7.49 0.05 -2.58
CA ASN A 183 -6.60 0.66 -3.56
C ASN A 183 -5.87 1.86 -2.94
N VAL A 184 -4.54 1.82 -3.02
CA VAL A 184 -3.69 2.93 -2.57
C VAL A 184 -3.38 3.83 -3.76
N TYR A 185 -3.72 5.10 -3.63
CA TYR A 185 -3.50 6.11 -4.67
C TYR A 185 -2.13 6.75 -4.48
N LEU A 186 -1.33 6.76 -5.53
CA LEU A 186 0.03 7.32 -5.51
C LEU A 186 0.50 7.65 -6.93
N TYR A 187 1.46 8.57 -7.07
CA TYR A 187 2.17 8.73 -8.32
C TYR A 187 3.13 7.55 -8.55
N HIS A 188 3.11 7.02 -9.75
CA HIS A 188 4.06 6.05 -10.29
C HIS A 188 4.04 6.15 -11.82
N PRO A 189 5.18 6.06 -12.52
CA PRO A 189 5.24 6.23 -13.97
C PRO A 189 4.53 5.12 -14.76
N GLU A 190 4.39 3.90 -14.21
CA GLU A 190 3.65 2.82 -14.87
C GLU A 190 2.14 3.13 -14.86
N LYS A 191 1.54 3.15 -16.06
CA LYS A 191 0.12 3.49 -16.25
C LYS A 191 -0.79 2.29 -16.43
N TYR A 192 -0.23 1.08 -16.44
CA TYR A 192 -0.94 -0.15 -16.73
C TYR A 192 -0.78 -1.17 -15.60
N TYR A 193 -1.73 -2.06 -15.52
CA TYR A 193 -1.73 -3.21 -14.61
C TYR A 193 -2.39 -4.40 -15.31
N TYR A 194 -2.43 -5.57 -14.68
CA TYR A 194 -3.09 -6.74 -15.21
C TYR A 194 -4.34 -7.06 -14.39
N VAL A 195 -5.42 -7.45 -15.08
CA VAL A 195 -6.65 -8.00 -14.50
C VAL A 195 -6.96 -9.25 -15.30
N ASP A 196 -7.11 -10.40 -14.65
CA ASP A 196 -7.24 -11.71 -15.30
C ASP A 196 -6.16 -11.91 -16.39
N CYS A 197 -4.91 -11.55 -16.05
CA CYS A 197 -3.75 -11.61 -16.95
C CYS A 197 -3.84 -10.71 -18.21
N VAL A 198 -4.85 -9.86 -18.32
CA VAL A 198 -5.03 -8.90 -19.42
C VAL A 198 -4.54 -7.52 -19.00
N LYS A 199 -3.65 -6.93 -19.81
CA LYS A 199 -3.12 -5.58 -19.56
C LYS A 199 -4.21 -4.52 -19.74
N LYS A 200 -4.46 -3.73 -18.68
CA LYS A 200 -5.46 -2.65 -18.67
C LYS A 200 -4.86 -1.35 -18.15
N PRO A 201 -5.36 -0.18 -18.55
CA PRO A 201 -4.95 1.09 -17.96
C PRO A 201 -5.44 1.21 -16.50
N ILE A 202 -4.65 1.83 -15.65
CA ILE A 202 -5.07 2.19 -14.30
C ILE A 202 -6.00 3.39 -14.41
N ALA A 203 -7.28 3.17 -14.10
CA ALA A 203 -8.37 4.11 -14.41
C ALA A 203 -8.10 5.56 -13.95
N TYR A 204 -7.70 5.76 -12.68
CA TYR A 204 -7.47 7.12 -12.19
C TYR A 204 -6.28 7.81 -12.87
N ARG A 205 -5.21 7.07 -13.23
CA ARG A 205 -4.06 7.63 -13.96
C ARG A 205 -4.41 7.98 -15.40
N TYR A 206 -5.23 7.15 -16.03
CA TYR A 206 -5.77 7.42 -17.35
C TYR A 206 -6.64 8.69 -17.36
N MET A 207 -7.52 8.85 -16.36
CA MET A 207 -8.35 10.06 -16.24
C MET A 207 -7.53 11.31 -15.94
N ILE A 208 -6.49 11.21 -15.09
CA ILE A 208 -5.55 12.31 -14.84
C ILE A 208 -4.82 12.71 -16.12
N ASP A 209 -4.36 11.76 -16.94
CA ASP A 209 -3.70 12.06 -18.22
C ASP A 209 -4.66 12.80 -19.15
N ARG A 210 -5.91 12.35 -19.30
CA ARG A 210 -6.92 13.04 -20.10
C ARG A 210 -7.18 14.45 -19.60
N ALA A 211 -7.37 14.61 -18.30
CA ALA A 211 -7.52 15.94 -17.69
C ALA A 211 -6.32 16.84 -18.00
N SER A 212 -5.09 16.33 -17.87
CA SER A 212 -3.86 17.09 -18.14
C SER A 212 -3.72 17.54 -19.60
N ASN A 213 -4.31 16.78 -20.52
CA ASN A 213 -4.34 17.11 -21.96
C ASN A 213 -5.55 17.99 -22.34
N GLY A 214 -6.47 18.30 -21.43
CA GLY A 214 -7.73 18.98 -21.72
C GLY A 214 -8.73 18.10 -22.51
N GLU A 215 -8.53 16.79 -22.52
CA GLU A 215 -9.42 15.84 -23.22
C GLU A 215 -10.65 15.54 -22.35
N ASP A 216 -11.81 15.33 -22.98
CA ASP A 216 -13.04 14.99 -22.31
C ASP A 216 -12.93 13.63 -21.58
N ILE A 217 -13.55 13.54 -20.38
CA ILE A 217 -13.51 12.34 -19.54
C ILE A 217 -14.88 11.67 -19.52
N GLU A 218 -14.92 10.40 -19.94
CA GLU A 218 -16.15 9.60 -19.85
C GLU A 218 -16.37 9.13 -18.40
N MET A 219 -17.56 9.43 -17.87
CA MET A 219 -18.03 8.98 -16.55
C MET A 219 -18.98 7.80 -16.72
N TRP A 220 -18.49 6.61 -16.45
CA TRP A 220 -19.24 5.37 -16.63
C TRP A 220 -19.97 4.93 -15.38
N GLY A 221 -21.29 4.71 -15.48
CA GLY A 221 -22.15 4.20 -14.42
C GLY A 221 -22.70 5.28 -13.49
N ASN A 222 -23.00 4.91 -12.24
CA ASN A 222 -23.63 5.79 -11.27
C ASN A 222 -22.68 6.91 -10.77
N PRO A 223 -22.97 8.19 -11.03
CA PRO A 223 -22.13 9.31 -10.58
C PRO A 223 -22.01 9.41 -9.05
N ASN A 224 -23.00 8.90 -8.32
CA ASN A 224 -23.03 8.90 -6.85
C ASN A 224 -22.37 7.65 -6.21
N ALA A 225 -21.90 6.68 -7.01
CA ALA A 225 -21.07 5.60 -6.48
C ALA A 225 -19.78 6.20 -5.88
N PHE A 226 -19.37 5.73 -4.71
CA PHE A 226 -18.28 6.35 -3.95
C PHE A 226 -17.20 5.35 -3.53
N LYS A 227 -16.01 5.86 -3.26
CA LYS A 227 -14.89 5.12 -2.66
C LYS A 227 -14.28 5.91 -1.52
N ASP A 228 -13.67 5.18 -0.61
CA ASP A 228 -12.67 5.73 0.30
C ASP A 228 -11.34 5.84 -0.46
N ILE A 229 -10.83 7.03 -0.62
CA ILE A 229 -9.62 7.31 -1.40
C ILE A 229 -8.42 7.43 -0.46
N LEU A 230 -7.68 6.33 -0.32
CA LEU A 230 -6.48 6.30 0.51
C LEU A 230 -5.26 6.79 -0.27
N TYR A 231 -4.71 7.94 0.12
CA TYR A 231 -3.44 8.41 -0.42
C TYR A 231 -2.25 7.76 0.28
N ILE A 232 -1.18 7.51 -0.48
CA ILE A 232 0.02 6.82 0.01
C ILE A 232 0.64 7.49 1.25
N LYS A 233 0.66 8.82 1.34
CA LYS A 233 1.27 9.52 2.48
C LYS A 233 0.45 9.35 3.77
N ASP A 234 -0.88 9.23 3.68
CA ASP A 234 -1.72 8.88 4.82
C ASP A 234 -1.48 7.43 5.26
N LEU A 235 -1.30 6.49 4.33
CA LEU A 235 -0.88 5.13 4.67
C LEU A 235 0.49 5.12 5.36
N CYS A 236 1.46 5.86 4.84
CA CYS A 236 2.78 5.97 5.47
C CYS A 236 2.70 6.55 6.88
N GLN A 237 1.86 7.58 7.10
CA GLN A 237 1.58 8.13 8.44
C GLN A 237 1.05 7.05 9.38
N MET A 238 0.04 6.27 8.92
CA MET A 238 -0.57 5.21 9.73
C MET A 238 0.46 4.16 10.13
N MET A 239 1.25 3.66 9.19
CA MET A 239 2.28 2.66 9.45
C MET A 239 3.40 3.22 10.33
N TYR A 240 3.83 4.46 10.12
CA TYR A 240 4.81 5.13 10.97
C TYR A 240 4.32 5.27 12.43
N LYS A 241 3.06 5.67 12.63
CA LYS A 241 2.48 5.77 13.98
C LYS A 241 2.43 4.41 14.69
N ALA A 242 2.18 3.33 13.97
CA ALA A 242 2.21 1.99 14.51
C ALA A 242 3.60 1.55 15.00
N LEU A 243 4.69 2.10 14.43
CA LEU A 243 6.05 1.83 14.93
C LEU A 243 6.24 2.26 16.38
N PHE A 244 5.48 3.24 16.85
CA PHE A 244 5.66 3.83 18.18
C PHE A 244 4.40 3.74 19.06
N ALA A 245 3.34 3.11 18.57
CA ALA A 245 2.10 2.95 19.31
C ALA A 245 2.29 2.08 20.57
N ASN A 246 1.68 2.48 21.68
CA ASN A 246 1.73 1.75 22.94
C ASN A 246 0.57 0.74 23.06
N VAL A 247 0.45 -0.12 22.06
CA VAL A 247 -0.53 -1.23 21.99
C VAL A 247 0.17 -2.49 21.46
N ASN A 248 -0.43 -3.65 21.70
CA ASN A 248 0.11 -4.93 21.26
C ASN A 248 -0.24 -5.27 19.79
N GLY A 249 -0.67 -4.26 19.03
CA GLY A 249 -1.07 -4.41 17.63
C GLY A 249 -2.55 -4.74 17.46
N GLY A 250 -2.93 -5.03 16.22
CA GLY A 250 -4.30 -5.32 15.81
C GLY A 250 -4.44 -5.28 14.29
N ILE A 251 -5.68 -5.44 13.81
CA ILE A 251 -6.04 -5.27 12.41
C ILE A 251 -6.63 -3.87 12.23
N TYR A 252 -6.09 -3.11 11.29
CA TYR A 252 -6.48 -1.75 11.01
C TYR A 252 -6.88 -1.59 9.55
N ASN A 253 -8.08 -1.12 9.30
CA ASN A 253 -8.45 -0.71 7.96
C ASN A 253 -7.74 0.60 7.62
N ALA A 254 -7.03 0.62 6.49
CA ALA A 254 -6.41 1.83 5.97
C ALA A 254 -7.39 2.56 5.06
N GLY A 255 -7.66 3.80 5.37
CA GLY A 255 -8.63 4.63 4.66
C GLY A 255 -8.67 6.03 5.24
N THR A 256 -9.58 6.84 4.73
CA THR A 256 -9.86 8.20 5.23
C THR A 256 -11.15 8.25 6.06
N GLY A 257 -12.03 7.26 5.90
CA GLY A 257 -13.39 7.26 6.43
C GLY A 257 -14.33 8.22 5.70
N VAL A 258 -13.93 8.74 4.54
CA VAL A 258 -14.68 9.74 3.76
C VAL A 258 -15.16 9.15 2.43
N LYS A 259 -16.44 9.36 2.12
CA LYS A 259 -17.04 9.03 0.82
C LYS A 259 -16.59 10.07 -0.22
N THR A 260 -15.98 9.60 -1.30
CA THR A 260 -15.69 10.45 -2.48
C THR A 260 -16.39 9.85 -3.68
N THR A 261 -17.41 10.51 -4.19
CA THR A 261 -18.23 10.04 -5.30
C THR A 261 -17.46 10.02 -6.62
N LEU A 262 -17.92 9.23 -7.60
CA LEU A 262 -17.32 9.18 -8.92
C LEU A 262 -17.29 10.57 -9.58
N ARG A 263 -18.37 11.35 -9.43
CA ARG A 263 -18.45 12.72 -9.92
C ARG A 263 -17.38 13.60 -9.28
N GLU A 264 -17.30 13.63 -7.94
CA GLU A 264 -16.28 14.40 -7.21
C GLU A 264 -14.86 13.98 -7.60
N GLN A 265 -14.64 12.69 -7.85
CA GLN A 265 -13.32 12.21 -8.31
C GLN A 265 -12.96 12.83 -9.66
N ILE A 266 -13.87 12.81 -10.64
CA ILE A 266 -13.60 13.35 -11.98
C ILE A 266 -13.51 14.87 -11.96
N GLU A 267 -14.42 15.55 -11.28
CA GLU A 267 -14.41 17.01 -11.13
C GLU A 267 -13.10 17.50 -10.48
N GLY A 268 -12.65 16.87 -9.42
CA GLY A 268 -11.38 17.19 -8.78
C GLY A 268 -10.17 16.97 -9.70
N MET A 269 -10.16 15.89 -10.51
CA MET A 269 -9.10 15.69 -11.50
C MET A 269 -9.09 16.79 -12.56
N ILE A 270 -10.27 17.22 -13.03
CA ILE A 270 -10.41 18.33 -13.98
C ILE A 270 -9.92 19.64 -13.36
N GLU A 271 -10.30 19.89 -12.11
CA GLU A 271 -9.90 21.11 -11.40
C GLU A 271 -8.39 21.24 -11.27
N VAL A 272 -7.72 20.16 -10.86
CA VAL A 272 -6.29 20.19 -10.53
C VAL A 272 -5.39 20.05 -11.76
N PHE A 273 -5.81 19.27 -12.76
CA PHE A 273 -4.93 18.89 -13.87
C PHE A 273 -5.24 19.58 -15.19
N SER A 274 -6.48 20.02 -15.45
CA SER A 274 -6.79 20.62 -16.76
C SER A 274 -6.03 21.93 -16.98
N PRO A 275 -5.56 22.18 -18.21
CA PRO A 275 -4.90 23.43 -18.56
C PRO A 275 -5.81 24.65 -18.34
N ALA A 276 -5.22 25.78 -17.93
CA ALA A 276 -5.94 27.04 -17.84
C ALA A 276 -6.52 27.42 -19.22
N GLY A 277 -7.81 27.66 -19.30
CA GLY A 277 -8.50 28.04 -20.56
C GLY A 277 -8.96 26.86 -21.44
N HIS A 278 -8.62 25.61 -21.10
CA HIS A 278 -9.14 24.42 -21.80
C HIS A 278 -9.43 23.29 -20.84
N LYS A 279 -10.51 23.46 -20.07
CA LYS A 279 -10.94 22.43 -19.10
C LYS A 279 -11.63 21.27 -19.82
N SER A 280 -11.29 20.05 -19.42
CA SER A 280 -11.99 18.84 -19.83
C SER A 280 -13.47 18.90 -19.46
N LYS A 281 -14.33 18.27 -20.27
CA LYS A 281 -15.74 18.08 -19.96
C LYS A 281 -16.00 16.66 -19.50
N ILE A 282 -17.05 16.47 -18.71
CA ILE A 282 -17.54 15.14 -18.33
C ILE A 282 -18.55 14.69 -19.38
N ILE A 283 -18.31 13.50 -19.97
CA ILE A 283 -19.27 12.82 -20.85
C ILE A 283 -19.92 11.70 -20.05
N GLU A 284 -21.19 11.88 -19.71
CA GLU A 284 -21.93 10.88 -18.95
C GLU A 284 -22.26 9.63 -19.76
N LYS A 285 -21.99 8.45 -19.20
CA LYS A 285 -22.24 7.11 -19.75
C LYS A 285 -22.96 6.27 -18.72
N PRO A 286 -24.25 6.53 -18.46
CA PRO A 286 -24.99 5.90 -17.35
C PRO A 286 -25.15 4.38 -17.52
N GLU A 287 -25.09 3.86 -18.75
CA GLU A 287 -25.20 2.43 -19.09
C GLU A 287 -23.98 1.60 -18.70
N GLY A 288 -22.91 2.24 -18.25
CA GLY A 288 -21.66 1.56 -17.89
C GLY A 288 -21.76 0.78 -16.58
N ALA A 289 -20.96 -0.28 -16.47
CA ALA A 289 -20.76 -0.97 -15.21
C ALA A 289 -20.07 -0.03 -14.21
N GLY A 290 -20.73 0.22 -13.07
CA GLY A 290 -20.17 0.98 -11.97
C GLY A 290 -19.12 0.17 -11.20
N PHE A 291 -18.58 0.79 -10.16
CA PHE A 291 -17.73 0.12 -9.18
C PHE A 291 -18.45 -0.05 -7.84
N THR A 292 -17.95 -0.94 -7.01
CA THR A 292 -18.47 -1.17 -5.66
C THR A 292 -18.20 0.03 -4.76
N SER A 293 -19.26 0.59 -4.18
CA SER A 293 -19.15 1.64 -3.17
C SER A 293 -18.69 1.08 -1.83
N PHE A 294 -17.78 1.77 -1.17
CA PHE A 294 -17.31 1.42 0.17
C PHE A 294 -16.63 2.58 0.90
N VAL A 295 -16.64 2.49 2.22
CA VAL A 295 -15.84 3.32 3.13
C VAL A 295 -15.18 2.43 4.17
N MET A 296 -13.96 2.73 4.55
CA MET A 296 -13.24 2.04 5.60
C MET A 296 -13.57 2.64 6.97
N ASN A 297 -14.02 1.82 7.92
CA ASN A 297 -14.05 2.23 9.31
C ASN A 297 -12.62 2.25 9.85
N ILE A 298 -12.16 3.42 10.27
CA ILE A 298 -10.79 3.69 10.75
C ILE A 298 -10.74 4.06 12.24
N GLU A 299 -11.82 3.87 12.99
CA GLU A 299 -11.91 4.33 14.38
C GLU A 299 -10.89 3.65 15.31
N ASN A 300 -10.61 2.36 15.12
CA ASN A 300 -9.57 1.68 15.87
C ASN A 300 -8.17 2.24 15.55
N ALA A 301 -7.88 2.59 14.29
CA ALA A 301 -6.63 3.22 13.91
C ALA A 301 -6.47 4.62 14.53
N LYS A 302 -7.55 5.40 14.58
CA LYS A 302 -7.54 6.69 15.29
C LYS A 302 -7.26 6.52 16.77
N LYS A 303 -7.95 5.57 17.42
CA LYS A 303 -7.84 5.32 18.85
C LYS A 303 -6.47 4.77 19.25
N ASP A 304 -6.01 3.72 18.59
CA ASP A 304 -4.85 2.94 19.00
C ASP A 304 -3.54 3.53 18.48
N LEU A 305 -3.54 4.09 17.27
CA LEU A 305 -2.36 4.62 16.61
C LEU A 305 -2.29 6.15 16.63
N GLY A 306 -3.38 6.84 16.98
CA GLY A 306 -3.50 8.29 16.80
C GLY A 306 -3.47 8.67 15.31
N TYR A 307 -3.93 7.77 14.42
CA TYR A 307 -4.02 8.03 12.99
C TYR A 307 -4.99 9.16 12.69
N LYS A 308 -4.60 10.07 11.81
CA LYS A 308 -5.43 11.18 11.35
C LYS A 308 -5.10 11.42 9.88
N PRO A 309 -5.99 11.05 8.95
CA PRO A 309 -5.79 11.36 7.53
C PRO A 309 -5.60 12.87 7.33
N GLU A 310 -4.59 13.25 6.56
CA GLU A 310 -4.22 14.66 6.35
C GLU A 310 -4.54 15.13 4.93
N TYR A 311 -4.83 14.19 4.03
CA TYR A 311 -5.08 14.49 2.63
C TYR A 311 -6.58 14.37 2.30
N THR A 312 -7.23 15.52 2.11
CA THR A 312 -8.52 15.56 1.40
C THR A 312 -8.32 15.13 -0.05
N TYR A 313 -9.40 14.83 -0.79
CA TYR A 313 -9.27 14.38 -2.17
C TYR A 313 -8.52 15.38 -3.06
N ILE A 314 -8.85 16.67 -2.96
CA ILE A 314 -8.15 17.73 -3.73
C ILE A 314 -6.68 17.85 -3.29
N LYS A 315 -6.41 17.88 -2.00
CA LYS A 315 -5.03 17.95 -1.48
C LYS A 315 -4.17 16.76 -1.94
N TYR A 316 -4.77 15.57 -2.02
CA TYR A 316 -4.12 14.40 -2.60
C TYR A 316 -3.77 14.63 -4.08
N LEU A 317 -4.71 15.14 -4.88
CA LEU A 317 -4.47 15.39 -6.31
C LEU A 317 -3.38 16.45 -6.54
N GLU A 318 -3.39 17.51 -5.77
CA GLU A 318 -2.35 18.55 -5.80
C GLU A 318 -0.97 18.00 -5.45
N ASP A 319 -0.89 17.17 -4.43
CA ASP A 319 0.37 16.53 -4.02
C ASP A 319 0.83 15.46 -5.02
N TYR A 320 -0.12 14.69 -5.60
CA TYR A 320 0.16 13.77 -6.70
C TYR A 320 0.80 14.49 -7.89
N LYS A 321 0.28 15.68 -8.27
CA LYS A 321 0.83 16.51 -9.34
C LYS A 321 2.27 16.93 -9.03
N LYS A 322 2.55 17.35 -7.81
CA LYS A 322 3.93 17.66 -7.34
C LYS A 322 4.85 16.44 -7.42
N GLU A 323 4.39 15.26 -6.97
CA GLU A 323 5.17 14.02 -7.05
C GLU A 323 5.46 13.64 -8.51
N GLN A 324 4.51 13.88 -9.43
CA GLN A 324 4.68 13.66 -10.86
C GLN A 324 5.74 14.59 -11.45
N GLU A 325 5.72 15.87 -11.10
CA GLU A 325 6.70 16.86 -11.54
C GLU A 325 8.10 16.57 -10.99
N LEU A 326 8.20 16.17 -9.72
CA LEU A 326 9.47 15.83 -9.06
C LEU A 326 10.06 14.52 -9.57
N GLY A 327 9.23 13.51 -9.86
CA GLY A 327 9.67 12.20 -10.31
C GLY A 327 10.65 11.51 -9.35
N ARG A 328 10.52 11.75 -8.03
CA ARG A 328 11.52 11.38 -7.01
C ARG A 328 11.97 9.93 -7.05
N PHE A 329 11.08 9.02 -7.38
CA PHE A 329 11.36 7.58 -7.40
C PHE A 329 11.53 7.02 -8.82
N ASN A 330 11.57 7.87 -9.87
CA ASN A 330 11.64 7.40 -11.25
C ASN A 330 12.88 6.53 -11.50
N ASP A 331 14.04 6.89 -10.93
CA ASP A 331 15.27 6.10 -11.09
C ASP A 331 15.18 4.76 -10.37
N LEU A 332 14.49 4.71 -9.22
CA LEU A 332 14.23 3.46 -8.50
C LEU A 332 13.29 2.53 -9.29
N TRP A 333 12.32 3.09 -10.03
CA TRP A 333 11.28 2.33 -10.73
C TRP A 333 11.54 2.10 -12.22
N ARG A 334 12.56 2.75 -12.81
CA ARG A 334 13.02 2.40 -14.17
C ARG A 334 13.42 0.93 -14.22
N LYS A 335 12.96 0.24 -15.30
CA LYS A 335 13.28 -1.16 -15.58
C LYS A 335 14.67 -1.31 -16.13
#